data_4c88414af7923ccd4fc87a553da80f35
#
_entry.id   4c88414af7923ccd4fc87a553da80f35
#
_cell.length_a   1.000
_cell.length_b   1.000
_cell.length_c   1.000
_cell.angle_alpha   90.00
_cell.angle_beta   90.00
_cell.angle_gamma   90.00
#
_symmetry.space_group_name_H-M   'P 1'
#
loop_
_entity.id
_entity.type
_entity.pdbx_description
1 polymer ?
#
loop_
_entity_poly.entity_id
_entity_poly.type
_entity_poly.pdbx_seq_one_letter_code
_entity_poly.pdbx_strand_id
1 'polypeptide(L)'
;MTETETETQTLLAAYDDQMRGAPPVPAAGVTYEKDGPLLRIVGETRGFVTGPRDLGVQGRALDELIVRQRDFFAARGEGVEWKIRGHDEPADLTERLRAAGFVPEDQETVLIGRTEELTAKEPALPDGVTVRRVTEAADLHRIAAMESAIWRIDLTWLATELLGRITATPNELAVYVAEADGEVISASWLVFYGDSDFAGLRGGSTVTEWRGKGVYRALVATRAALAAARGVPYLQVDASNDSAPILRRLGFRAVTTTTPYVWSPDRADQAAVRPE
;
A
#
# COMPACT_ATOMS: atom_id res chain seq x y z
N MET A 1 -1.60 6.57 30.72
CA MET A 1 -1.05 6.39 29.36
C MET A 1 0.44 6.15 29.53
N THR A 2 0.94 5.07 28.98
CA THR A 2 2.39 4.80 28.95
C THR A 2 3.06 5.66 27.86
N GLU A 3 4.36 5.88 27.94
CA GLU A 3 5.13 6.61 26.91
C GLU A 3 4.94 5.99 25.51
N THR A 4 4.91 4.67 25.43
CA THR A 4 4.66 3.90 24.20
C THR A 4 3.25 4.14 23.63
N GLU A 5 2.21 4.25 24.48
CA GLU A 5 0.85 4.56 24.04
C GLU A 5 0.75 5.99 23.49
N THR A 6 1.41 6.94 24.13
CA THR A 6 1.45 8.35 23.70
C THR A 6 2.14 8.47 22.34
N GLU A 7 3.27 7.77 22.15
CA GLU A 7 3.98 7.76 20.87
C GLU A 7 3.15 7.12 19.76
N THR A 8 2.49 6.00 20.03
CA THR A 8 1.61 5.34 19.05
C THR A 8 0.47 6.26 18.61
N GLN A 9 -0.15 7.00 19.53
CA GLN A 9 -1.20 7.97 19.20
C GLN A 9 -0.68 9.14 18.38
N THR A 10 0.53 9.63 18.68
CA THR A 10 1.18 10.69 17.90
C THR A 10 1.44 10.25 16.45
N LEU A 11 1.97 9.03 16.27
CA LEU A 11 2.21 8.46 14.94
C LEU A 11 0.90 8.23 14.18
N LEU A 12 -0.16 7.78 14.86
CA LEU A 12 -1.47 7.59 14.25
C LEU A 12 -2.08 8.92 13.79
N ALA A 13 -1.98 9.97 14.61
CA ALA A 13 -2.48 11.30 14.26
C ALA A 13 -1.72 11.87 13.05
N ALA A 14 -0.39 11.75 13.00
CA ALA A 14 0.42 12.16 11.87
C ALA A 14 0.08 11.37 10.58
N TYR A 15 -0.15 10.06 10.71
CA TYR A 15 -0.61 9.21 9.61
C TYR A 15 -1.98 9.66 9.07
N ASP A 16 -2.94 9.93 9.95
CA ASP A 16 -4.27 10.38 9.53
C ASP A 16 -4.24 11.74 8.84
N ASP A 17 -3.39 12.64 9.31
CA ASP A 17 -3.23 13.98 8.73
C ASP A 17 -2.58 13.94 7.33
N GLN A 18 -1.55 13.10 7.14
CA GLN A 18 -0.71 13.17 5.95
C GLN A 18 -0.97 12.06 4.91
N MET A 19 -1.56 10.92 5.31
CA MET A 19 -1.65 9.73 4.45
C MET A 19 -3.07 9.41 3.95
N ARG A 20 -4.06 10.27 4.25
CA ARG A 20 -5.45 10.09 3.79
C ARG A 20 -5.84 11.02 2.64
N GLY A 21 -5.03 12.00 2.34
CA GLY A 21 -5.29 13.02 1.31
C GLY A 21 -4.77 12.65 -0.08
N ALA A 22 -5.04 13.54 -1.03
CA ALA A 22 -4.40 13.49 -2.34
C ALA A 22 -2.92 13.90 -2.21
N PRO A 23 -2.00 13.25 -2.95
CA PRO A 23 -0.64 13.75 -3.04
C PRO A 23 -0.62 15.13 -3.70
N PRO A 24 0.38 15.98 -3.40
CA PRO A 24 0.48 17.32 -3.96
C PRO A 24 0.53 17.34 -5.50
N VAL A 25 1.15 16.31 -6.08
CA VAL A 25 1.24 16.12 -7.54
C VAL A 25 0.59 14.78 -7.90
N PRO A 26 -0.49 14.79 -8.69
CA PRO A 26 -1.11 13.57 -9.17
C PRO A 26 -0.16 12.77 -10.07
N ALA A 27 -0.21 11.44 -10.00
CA ALA A 27 0.44 10.59 -10.97
C ALA A 27 -0.15 10.82 -12.37
N ALA A 28 0.66 10.62 -13.41
CA ALA A 28 0.21 10.81 -14.79
C ALA A 28 -0.98 9.87 -15.12
N GLY A 29 -2.05 10.45 -15.66
CA GLY A 29 -3.27 9.71 -15.99
C GLY A 29 -4.21 9.44 -14.80
N VAL A 30 -3.83 9.85 -13.59
CA VAL A 30 -4.65 9.71 -12.38
C VAL A 30 -5.31 11.03 -12.04
N THR A 31 -6.61 10.98 -11.73
CA THR A 31 -7.38 12.15 -11.26
C THR A 31 -7.86 11.96 -9.84
N TYR A 32 -7.92 13.06 -9.10
CA TYR A 32 -8.35 13.12 -7.71
C TYR A 32 -9.62 13.95 -7.62
N GLU A 33 -10.75 13.32 -7.30
CA GLU A 33 -12.07 13.95 -7.28
C GLU A 33 -12.66 13.92 -5.88
N LYS A 34 -13.10 15.06 -5.38
CA LYS A 34 -13.82 15.13 -4.10
C LYS A 34 -15.32 14.87 -4.29
N ASP A 35 -15.89 14.02 -3.44
CA ASP A 35 -17.33 13.83 -3.32
C ASP A 35 -17.75 13.82 -1.84
N GLY A 36 -18.22 14.96 -1.36
CA GLY A 36 -18.45 15.19 0.06
C GLY A 36 -17.16 15.05 0.86
N PRO A 37 -17.13 14.19 1.90
CA PRO A 37 -15.93 13.95 2.68
C PRO A 37 -14.90 13.04 1.99
N LEU A 38 -15.28 12.41 0.89
CA LEU A 38 -14.47 11.39 0.23
C LEU A 38 -13.58 11.97 -0.86
N LEU A 39 -12.48 11.27 -1.08
CA LEU A 39 -11.58 11.44 -2.21
C LEU A 39 -11.65 10.19 -3.07
N ARG A 40 -12.01 10.35 -4.35
CA ARG A 40 -11.90 9.33 -5.39
C ARG A 40 -10.56 9.47 -6.09
N ILE A 41 -9.91 8.35 -6.34
CA ILE A 41 -8.71 8.25 -7.18
C ILE A 41 -9.11 7.42 -8.40
N VAL A 42 -9.01 8.01 -9.57
CA VAL A 42 -9.50 7.46 -10.85
C VAL A 42 -8.36 7.40 -11.85
N GLY A 43 -8.29 6.32 -12.62
CA GLY A 43 -7.25 6.14 -13.63
C GLY A 43 -6.12 5.17 -13.23
N GLU A 44 -6.21 4.56 -12.05
CA GLU A 44 -5.38 3.41 -11.67
C GLU A 44 -6.00 2.10 -12.20
N THR A 45 -5.35 0.96 -11.93
CA THR A 45 -5.84 -0.38 -12.36
C THR A 45 -7.26 -0.67 -11.87
N ARG A 46 -7.62 -0.14 -10.71
CA ARG A 46 -9.00 -0.05 -10.19
C ARG A 46 -9.18 1.29 -9.49
N GLY A 47 -10.41 1.79 -9.42
CA GLY A 47 -10.73 2.99 -8.67
C GLY A 47 -10.42 2.83 -7.19
N PHE A 48 -10.14 3.94 -6.53
CA PHE A 48 -9.83 3.93 -5.10
C PHE A 48 -10.60 5.05 -4.39
N VAL A 49 -11.14 4.74 -3.20
CA VAL A 49 -11.87 5.70 -2.35
C VAL A 49 -11.21 5.74 -0.97
N THR A 50 -10.94 6.94 -0.51
CA THR A 50 -10.46 7.21 0.85
C THR A 50 -11.16 8.46 1.41
N GLY A 51 -11.01 8.70 2.71
CA GLY A 51 -11.59 9.85 3.38
C GLY A 51 -10.96 10.12 4.73
N PRO A 52 -11.43 11.15 5.44
CA PRO A 52 -11.01 11.43 6.81
C PRO A 52 -11.41 10.27 7.74
N ARG A 53 -10.85 10.26 8.95
CA ARG A 53 -11.20 9.28 9.98
C ARG A 53 -12.70 9.28 10.29
N ASP A 54 -13.27 10.45 10.51
CA ASP A 54 -14.73 10.64 10.68
C ASP A 54 -15.30 11.24 9.40
N LEU A 55 -16.19 10.50 8.76
CA LEU A 55 -16.85 10.96 7.53
C LEU A 55 -17.86 12.08 7.79
N GLY A 56 -18.28 12.32 9.02
CA GLY A 56 -19.29 13.33 9.38
C GLY A 56 -20.69 13.03 8.83
N VAL A 57 -20.92 11.83 8.28
CA VAL A 57 -22.22 11.40 7.72
C VAL A 57 -22.62 10.04 8.30
N GLN A 58 -23.92 9.85 8.56
CA GLN A 58 -24.46 8.66 9.20
C GLN A 58 -25.80 8.24 8.59
N GLY A 59 -26.28 7.04 8.94
CA GLY A 59 -27.57 6.55 8.56
C GLY A 59 -27.78 6.54 7.04
N ARG A 60 -28.96 6.99 6.58
CA ARG A 60 -29.34 7.01 5.17
C ARG A 60 -28.39 7.85 4.30
N ALA A 61 -27.88 8.96 4.80
CA ALA A 61 -26.95 9.80 4.05
C ALA A 61 -25.62 9.06 3.78
N LEU A 62 -25.17 8.19 4.69
CA LEU A 62 -24.02 7.34 4.49
C LEU A 62 -24.30 6.24 3.45
N ASP A 63 -25.50 5.61 3.49
CA ASP A 63 -25.89 4.63 2.48
C ASP A 63 -25.90 5.24 1.07
N GLU A 64 -26.48 6.43 0.94
CA GLU A 64 -26.52 7.18 -0.33
C GLU A 64 -25.10 7.55 -0.80
N LEU A 65 -24.20 7.92 0.12
CA LEU A 65 -22.79 8.20 -0.18
C LEU A 65 -22.07 6.96 -0.71
N ILE A 66 -22.25 5.81 -0.06
CA ILE A 66 -21.62 4.53 -0.45
C ILE A 66 -22.10 4.10 -1.85
N VAL A 67 -23.43 4.09 -2.05
CA VAL A 67 -24.05 3.73 -3.35
C VAL A 67 -23.55 4.64 -4.46
N ARG A 68 -23.40 5.93 -4.21
CA ARG A 68 -22.93 6.89 -5.20
C ARG A 68 -21.45 6.63 -5.60
N GLN A 69 -20.59 6.15 -4.68
CA GLN A 69 -19.23 5.74 -5.04
C GLN A 69 -19.26 4.51 -5.94
N ARG A 70 -19.99 3.48 -5.54
CA ARG A 70 -20.16 2.25 -6.32
C ARG A 70 -20.66 2.54 -7.73
N ASP A 71 -21.74 3.30 -7.86
CA ASP A 71 -22.39 3.59 -9.12
C ASP A 71 -21.52 4.47 -10.04
N PHE A 72 -20.71 5.35 -9.46
CA PHE A 72 -19.73 6.13 -10.21
C PHE A 72 -18.72 5.23 -10.94
N PHE A 73 -18.13 4.26 -10.24
CA PHE A 73 -17.17 3.33 -10.85
C PHE A 73 -17.87 2.29 -11.73
N ALA A 74 -19.08 1.86 -11.36
CA ALA A 74 -19.91 0.98 -12.20
C ALA A 74 -20.19 1.58 -13.59
N ALA A 75 -20.54 2.87 -13.66
CA ALA A 75 -20.80 3.57 -14.93
C ALA A 75 -19.55 3.66 -15.83
N ARG A 76 -18.37 3.45 -15.27
CA ARG A 76 -17.08 3.41 -15.97
C ARG A 76 -16.64 1.99 -16.34
N GLY A 77 -17.38 0.97 -15.90
CA GLY A 77 -16.99 -0.43 -16.02
C GLY A 77 -15.79 -0.80 -15.14
N GLU A 78 -15.49 -0.01 -14.12
CA GLU A 78 -14.33 -0.15 -13.25
C GLU A 78 -14.72 -0.76 -11.90
N GLY A 79 -13.87 -1.61 -11.33
CA GLY A 79 -13.94 -1.97 -9.92
C GLY A 79 -13.44 -0.84 -9.04
N VAL A 80 -13.79 -0.89 -7.74
CA VAL A 80 -13.36 0.12 -6.77
C VAL A 80 -12.96 -0.51 -5.45
N GLU A 81 -11.89 0.00 -4.86
CA GLU A 81 -11.48 -0.27 -3.49
C GLU A 81 -11.83 0.92 -2.60
N TRP A 82 -12.52 0.66 -1.49
CA TRP A 82 -12.65 1.60 -0.39
C TRP A 82 -11.76 1.15 0.75
N LYS A 83 -10.72 1.90 1.02
CA LYS A 83 -9.76 1.58 2.08
C LYS A 83 -10.28 2.05 3.44
N ILE A 84 -10.59 1.10 4.31
CA ILE A 84 -11.06 1.34 5.69
C ILE A 84 -9.91 1.11 6.67
N ARG A 85 -9.77 2.01 7.64
CA ARG A 85 -8.87 1.84 8.79
C ARG A 85 -9.69 1.40 10.01
N GLY A 86 -9.05 0.62 10.90
CA GLY A 86 -9.73 0.02 12.04
C GLY A 86 -10.30 1.02 13.08
N HIS A 87 -9.97 2.30 12.94
CA HIS A 87 -10.43 3.40 13.79
C HIS A 87 -11.31 4.42 13.04
N ASP A 88 -11.77 4.07 11.82
CA ASP A 88 -12.65 4.95 11.03
C ASP A 88 -14.07 4.99 11.62
N GLU A 89 -14.71 6.14 11.48
CA GLU A 89 -16.06 6.41 11.93
C GLU A 89 -16.98 6.80 10.75
N PRO A 90 -18.27 6.44 10.81
CA PRO A 90 -18.95 5.77 11.93
C PRO A 90 -18.67 4.27 12.01
N ALA A 91 -18.87 3.67 13.18
CA ALA A 91 -18.53 2.26 13.47
C ALA A 91 -19.27 1.24 12.59
N ASP A 92 -20.48 1.58 12.08
CA ASP A 92 -21.29 0.74 11.19
C ASP A 92 -20.94 0.87 9.70
N LEU A 93 -19.92 1.65 9.35
CA LEU A 93 -19.47 1.87 7.97
C LEU A 93 -19.18 0.55 7.23
N THR A 94 -18.51 -0.39 7.89
CA THR A 94 -18.15 -1.68 7.29
C THR A 94 -19.35 -2.59 7.01
N GLU A 95 -20.38 -2.53 7.85
CA GLU A 95 -21.64 -3.25 7.64
C GLU A 95 -22.41 -2.68 6.44
N ARG A 96 -22.46 -1.35 6.32
CA ARG A 96 -23.10 -0.65 5.21
C ARG A 96 -22.39 -0.88 3.88
N LEU A 97 -21.05 -0.92 3.89
CA LEU A 97 -20.27 -1.29 2.69
C LEU A 97 -20.64 -2.70 2.21
N ARG A 98 -20.72 -3.68 3.13
CA ARG A 98 -21.15 -5.05 2.78
C ARG A 98 -22.58 -5.07 2.24
N ALA A 99 -23.50 -4.32 2.84
CA ALA A 99 -24.89 -4.21 2.36
C ALA A 99 -24.96 -3.60 0.94
N ALA A 100 -24.01 -2.74 0.57
CA ALA A 100 -23.90 -2.16 -0.76
C ALA A 100 -23.15 -3.06 -1.77
N GLY A 101 -22.74 -4.27 -1.36
CA GLY A 101 -22.08 -5.26 -2.21
C GLY A 101 -20.55 -5.19 -2.22
N PHE A 102 -19.94 -4.38 -1.35
CA PHE A 102 -18.48 -4.42 -1.16
C PHE A 102 -18.06 -5.66 -0.35
N VAL A 103 -16.99 -6.30 -0.76
CA VAL A 103 -16.44 -7.49 -0.12
C VAL A 103 -15.09 -7.12 0.52
N PRO A 104 -14.89 -7.42 1.83
CA PRO A 104 -13.60 -7.20 2.45
C PRO A 104 -12.55 -8.17 1.89
N GLU A 105 -11.35 -7.65 1.64
CA GLU A 105 -10.13 -8.43 1.44
C GLU A 105 -9.42 -8.66 2.80
N ASP A 106 -8.26 -9.29 2.77
CA ASP A 106 -7.49 -9.58 3.98
C ASP A 106 -7.11 -8.29 4.72
N GLN A 107 -7.28 -8.33 6.04
CA GLN A 107 -6.89 -7.23 6.89
C GLN A 107 -5.37 -7.17 7.02
N GLU A 108 -4.82 -5.98 6.92
CA GLU A 108 -3.42 -5.68 7.10
C GLU A 108 -3.20 -4.82 8.37
N THR A 109 -1.99 -4.86 8.89
CA THR A 109 -1.57 -3.98 9.99
C THR A 109 -0.82 -2.77 9.43
N VAL A 110 -1.28 -1.57 9.75
CA VAL A 110 -0.54 -0.33 9.46
C VAL A 110 0.61 -0.21 10.45
N LEU A 111 1.82 -0.32 9.94
CA LEU A 111 3.05 -0.24 10.70
C LEU A 111 3.84 1.02 10.32
N ILE A 112 4.39 1.71 11.33
CA ILE A 112 5.25 2.88 11.14
C ILE A 112 6.58 2.64 11.86
N GLY A 113 7.68 2.90 11.17
CA GLY A 113 9.04 2.82 11.70
C GLY A 113 9.80 4.13 11.52
N ARG A 114 10.62 4.51 12.51
CA ARG A 114 11.52 5.66 12.40
C ARG A 114 12.71 5.28 11.54
N THR A 115 13.00 6.07 10.51
CA THR A 115 14.12 5.78 9.59
C THR A 115 15.46 5.74 10.31
N GLU A 116 15.66 6.59 11.30
CA GLU A 116 16.88 6.64 12.12
C GLU A 116 17.13 5.32 12.88
N GLU A 117 16.07 4.76 13.50
CA GLU A 117 16.16 3.50 14.24
C GLU A 117 16.40 2.30 13.31
N LEU A 118 15.79 2.32 12.12
CA LEU A 118 15.87 1.26 11.13
C LEU A 118 17.23 1.19 10.43
N THR A 119 17.99 2.30 10.43
CA THR A 119 19.33 2.38 9.85
C THR A 119 20.45 2.10 10.85
N ALA A 120 20.13 1.99 12.15
CA ALA A 120 21.12 1.80 13.21
C ALA A 120 21.92 0.49 13.10
N LYS A 121 21.43 -0.49 12.34
CA LYS A 121 22.11 -1.77 12.11
C LYS A 121 22.12 -2.10 10.63
N GLU A 122 23.30 -2.25 10.07
CA GLU A 122 23.45 -2.77 8.71
C GLU A 122 23.10 -4.27 8.69
N PRO A 123 22.11 -4.68 7.88
CA PRO A 123 21.74 -6.09 7.82
C PRO A 123 22.79 -6.88 7.03
N ALA A 124 23.22 -8.02 7.56
CA ALA A 124 24.05 -8.95 6.83
C ALA A 124 23.23 -9.56 5.68
N LEU A 125 23.75 -9.45 4.46
CA LEU A 125 23.26 -10.21 3.31
C LEU A 125 23.83 -11.62 3.32
N PRO A 126 23.08 -12.62 2.82
CA PRO A 126 23.64 -13.93 2.54
C PRO A 126 24.77 -13.85 1.52
N ASP A 127 25.71 -14.81 1.57
CA ASP A 127 26.79 -14.91 0.59
C ASP A 127 26.22 -15.00 -0.83
N GLY A 128 26.84 -14.27 -1.76
CA GLY A 128 26.43 -14.24 -3.16
C GLY A 128 25.16 -13.40 -3.47
N VAL A 129 24.56 -12.79 -2.44
CA VAL A 129 23.41 -11.89 -2.64
C VAL A 129 23.89 -10.43 -2.74
N THR A 130 23.39 -9.74 -3.75
CA THR A 130 23.58 -8.29 -3.92
C THR A 130 22.24 -7.57 -3.93
N VAL A 131 22.25 -6.30 -3.44
CA VAL A 131 21.07 -5.41 -3.52
C VAL A 131 21.43 -4.20 -4.36
N ARG A 132 20.59 -3.88 -5.34
CA ARG A 132 20.77 -2.70 -6.18
C ARG A 132 19.47 -2.00 -6.49
N ARG A 133 19.56 -0.70 -6.78
CA ARG A 133 18.45 0.08 -7.34
C ARG A 133 18.34 -0.23 -8.84
N VAL A 134 17.10 -0.25 -9.35
CA VAL A 134 16.80 -0.52 -10.76
C VAL A 134 15.87 0.55 -11.34
N THR A 135 16.08 0.87 -12.63
CA THR A 135 15.30 1.84 -13.39
C THR A 135 15.00 1.35 -14.81
N GLU A 136 15.73 0.33 -15.26
CA GLU A 136 15.67 -0.14 -16.64
C GLU A 136 14.48 -1.10 -16.85
N ALA A 137 13.80 -0.97 -17.99
CA ALA A 137 12.64 -1.80 -18.35
C ALA A 137 12.94 -3.31 -18.23
N ALA A 138 14.14 -3.76 -18.62
CA ALA A 138 14.53 -5.16 -18.53
C ALA A 138 14.47 -5.69 -17.09
N ASP A 139 14.94 -4.92 -16.11
CA ASP A 139 14.86 -5.30 -14.71
C ASP A 139 13.42 -5.32 -14.18
N LEU A 140 12.61 -4.35 -14.60
CA LEU A 140 11.20 -4.29 -14.19
C LEU A 140 10.40 -5.47 -14.74
N HIS A 141 10.69 -5.93 -15.94
CA HIS A 141 10.11 -7.17 -16.50
C HIS A 141 10.55 -8.42 -15.71
N ARG A 142 11.81 -8.49 -15.24
CA ARG A 142 12.28 -9.57 -14.37
C ARG A 142 11.56 -9.57 -13.01
N ILE A 143 11.31 -8.38 -12.45
CA ILE A 143 10.49 -8.23 -11.23
C ILE A 143 9.08 -8.74 -11.48
N ALA A 144 8.42 -8.29 -12.56
CA ALA A 144 7.06 -8.72 -12.88
C ALA A 144 6.95 -10.24 -13.08
N ALA A 145 7.94 -10.86 -13.71
CA ALA A 145 8.01 -12.32 -13.88
C ALA A 145 8.16 -13.04 -12.53
N MET A 146 9.07 -12.57 -11.66
CA MET A 146 9.27 -13.12 -10.31
C MET A 146 7.99 -13.01 -9.47
N GLU A 147 7.35 -11.82 -9.45
CA GLU A 147 6.11 -11.58 -8.72
C GLU A 147 4.98 -12.47 -9.23
N SER A 148 4.84 -12.59 -10.58
CA SER A 148 3.83 -13.47 -11.18
C SER A 148 4.03 -14.93 -10.75
N ALA A 149 5.27 -15.40 -10.68
CA ALA A 149 5.59 -16.76 -10.23
C ALA A 149 5.27 -16.98 -8.73
N ILE A 150 5.56 -16.01 -7.87
CA ILE A 150 5.30 -16.08 -6.43
C ILE A 150 3.79 -16.10 -6.15
N TRP A 151 3.04 -15.19 -6.76
CA TRP A 151 1.61 -15.01 -6.52
C TRP A 151 0.72 -15.92 -7.36
N ARG A 152 1.30 -16.56 -8.40
CA ARG A 152 0.59 -17.43 -9.36
C ARG A 152 -0.57 -16.72 -10.10
N ILE A 153 -0.36 -15.44 -10.39
CA ILE A 153 -1.27 -14.59 -11.18
C ILE A 153 -0.45 -13.81 -12.19
N ASP A 154 -1.10 -13.33 -13.25
CA ASP A 154 -0.44 -12.48 -14.24
C ASP A 154 -0.22 -11.07 -13.67
N LEU A 155 1.03 -10.70 -13.47
CA LEU A 155 1.48 -9.38 -13.02
C LEU A 155 2.39 -8.71 -14.07
N THR A 156 2.31 -9.10 -15.34
CA THR A 156 3.13 -8.51 -16.42
C THR A 156 2.94 -7.01 -16.56
N TRP A 157 1.74 -6.51 -16.25
CA TRP A 157 1.42 -5.08 -16.22
C TRP A 157 2.26 -4.27 -15.21
N LEU A 158 2.77 -4.90 -14.15
CA LEU A 158 3.57 -4.24 -13.10
C LEU A 158 4.84 -3.59 -13.66
N ALA A 159 5.48 -4.21 -14.64
CA ALA A 159 6.67 -3.64 -15.29
C ALA A 159 6.36 -2.30 -15.97
N THR A 160 5.25 -2.23 -16.69
CA THR A 160 4.81 -1.00 -17.38
C THR A 160 4.42 0.08 -16.38
N GLU A 161 3.70 -0.28 -15.31
CA GLU A 161 3.32 0.65 -14.25
C GLU A 161 4.55 1.25 -13.55
N LEU A 162 5.48 0.41 -13.08
CA LEU A 162 6.70 0.87 -12.41
C LEU A 162 7.55 1.75 -13.33
N LEU A 163 7.70 1.37 -14.61
CA LEU A 163 8.44 2.17 -15.59
C LEU A 163 7.79 3.53 -15.81
N GLY A 164 6.46 3.55 -15.98
CA GLY A 164 5.69 4.79 -16.14
C GLY A 164 5.89 5.74 -14.96
N ARG A 165 5.80 5.22 -13.73
CA ARG A 165 6.01 6.01 -12.50
C ARG A 165 7.46 6.50 -12.37
N ILE A 166 8.47 5.66 -12.62
CA ILE A 166 9.88 6.06 -12.60
C ILE A 166 10.13 7.17 -13.62
N THR A 167 9.52 7.08 -14.81
CA THR A 167 9.70 8.07 -15.87
C THR A 167 9.00 9.39 -15.55
N ALA A 168 7.77 9.33 -15.05
CA ALA A 168 6.96 10.52 -14.76
C ALA A 168 7.46 11.26 -13.50
N THR A 169 7.83 10.52 -12.44
CA THR A 169 8.22 11.07 -11.15
C THR A 169 9.47 10.36 -10.59
N PRO A 170 10.65 10.54 -11.20
CA PRO A 170 11.86 9.76 -10.89
C PRO A 170 12.36 9.91 -9.44
N ASN A 171 11.92 10.97 -8.76
CA ASN A 171 12.26 11.21 -7.35
C ASN A 171 11.24 10.61 -6.36
N GLU A 172 10.06 10.18 -6.82
CA GLU A 172 8.99 9.69 -5.94
C GLU A 172 9.00 8.16 -5.79
N LEU A 173 9.71 7.44 -6.68
CA LEU A 173 9.77 5.99 -6.66
C LEU A 173 11.21 5.50 -6.73
N ALA A 174 11.59 4.61 -5.80
CA ALA A 174 12.86 3.91 -5.83
C ALA A 174 12.63 2.41 -5.75
N VAL A 175 12.92 1.69 -6.85
CA VAL A 175 12.77 0.24 -6.97
C VAL A 175 14.10 -0.45 -6.70
N TYR A 176 14.07 -1.50 -5.88
CA TYR A 176 15.23 -2.30 -5.51
C TYR A 176 14.99 -3.77 -5.77
N VAL A 177 16.04 -4.44 -6.20
CA VAL A 177 16.11 -5.91 -6.30
C VAL A 177 17.20 -6.44 -5.41
N ALA A 178 16.98 -7.64 -4.88
CA ALA A 178 18.04 -8.53 -4.42
C ALA A 178 18.27 -9.59 -5.47
N GLU A 179 19.53 -9.86 -5.81
CA GLU A 179 19.91 -10.83 -6.83
C GLU A 179 20.91 -11.84 -6.27
N ALA A 180 20.78 -13.08 -6.72
CA ALA A 180 21.73 -14.18 -6.49
C ALA A 180 21.89 -14.96 -7.80
N ASP A 181 23.11 -15.31 -8.17
CA ASP A 181 23.45 -16.07 -9.38
C ASP A 181 22.82 -15.49 -10.67
N GLY A 182 22.69 -14.15 -10.72
CA GLY A 182 22.10 -13.43 -11.86
C GLY A 182 20.55 -13.40 -11.86
N GLU A 183 19.88 -14.04 -10.92
CA GLU A 183 18.42 -14.08 -10.83
C GLU A 183 17.88 -13.09 -9.78
N VAL A 184 16.72 -12.48 -10.06
CA VAL A 184 15.99 -11.65 -9.09
C VAL A 184 15.32 -12.58 -8.08
N ILE A 185 15.76 -12.50 -6.83
CA ILE A 185 15.26 -13.35 -5.71
C ILE A 185 14.32 -12.60 -4.79
N SER A 186 14.32 -11.26 -4.85
CA SER A 186 13.38 -10.41 -4.10
C SER A 186 13.31 -9.04 -4.75
N ALA A 187 12.13 -8.41 -4.70
CA ALA A 187 11.94 -7.05 -5.18
C ALA A 187 11.09 -6.25 -4.21
N SER A 188 11.34 -4.94 -4.16
CA SER A 188 10.58 -4.01 -3.32
C SER A 188 10.79 -2.58 -3.78
N TRP A 189 9.86 -1.69 -3.44
CA TRP A 189 10.02 -0.28 -3.76
C TRP A 189 9.63 0.63 -2.60
N LEU A 190 10.16 1.84 -2.65
CA LEU A 190 9.89 2.93 -1.73
C LEU A 190 9.19 4.04 -2.49
N VAL A 191 8.06 4.49 -1.97
CA VAL A 191 7.27 5.60 -2.53
C VAL A 191 7.38 6.80 -1.61
N PHE A 192 7.79 7.94 -2.17
CA PHE A 192 7.81 9.23 -1.48
C PHE A 192 6.52 9.99 -1.81
N TYR A 193 5.94 10.66 -0.82
CA TYR A 193 4.67 11.38 -0.94
C TYR A 193 4.88 12.90 -0.84
N GLY A 194 5.63 13.47 -1.80
CA GLY A 194 5.96 14.89 -1.79
C GLY A 194 6.68 15.32 -0.52
N ASP A 195 6.17 16.35 0.14
CA ASP A 195 6.75 16.90 1.38
C ASP A 195 6.25 16.21 2.66
N SER A 196 5.63 15.03 2.53
CA SER A 196 5.16 14.27 3.69
C SER A 196 6.33 13.74 4.53
N ASP A 197 6.14 13.67 5.84
CA ASP A 197 7.05 12.99 6.77
C ASP A 197 7.12 11.47 6.54
N PHE A 198 6.33 10.94 5.63
CA PHE A 198 6.22 9.50 5.36
C PHE A 198 6.75 9.11 4.00
N ALA A 199 7.41 7.95 3.94
CA ALA A 199 7.61 7.21 2.71
C ALA A 199 7.01 5.79 2.87
N GLY A 200 6.36 5.29 1.80
CA GLY A 200 5.67 4.02 1.81
C GLY A 200 6.55 2.86 1.35
N LEU A 201 6.65 1.81 2.15
CA LEU A 201 7.21 0.54 1.71
C LEU A 201 6.16 -0.21 0.88
N ARG A 202 6.52 -0.61 -0.32
CA ARG A 202 5.66 -1.38 -1.23
C ARG A 202 6.42 -2.59 -1.79
N GLY A 203 5.69 -3.60 -2.24
CA GLY A 203 6.27 -4.87 -2.66
C GLY A 203 6.89 -5.62 -1.48
N GLY A 204 8.03 -6.28 -1.70
CA GLY A 204 8.74 -7.00 -0.66
C GLY A 204 8.56 -8.51 -0.77
N SER A 205 8.18 -9.00 -1.93
CA SER A 205 8.16 -10.43 -2.20
C SER A 205 9.56 -11.01 -2.25
N THR A 206 9.71 -12.23 -1.72
CA THR A 206 10.96 -12.98 -1.77
C THR A 206 10.63 -14.41 -2.18
N VAL A 207 11.37 -14.95 -3.16
CA VAL A 207 11.21 -16.34 -3.59
C VAL A 207 11.44 -17.29 -2.42
N THR A 208 10.71 -18.40 -2.41
CA THR A 208 10.60 -19.29 -1.25
C THR A 208 11.96 -19.76 -0.72
N GLU A 209 12.88 -20.11 -1.61
CA GLU A 209 14.21 -20.63 -1.29
C GLU A 209 15.10 -19.61 -0.58
N TRP A 210 14.79 -18.32 -0.68
CA TRP A 210 15.51 -17.21 -0.07
C TRP A 210 14.79 -16.59 1.14
N ARG A 211 13.62 -17.10 1.51
CA ARG A 211 12.92 -16.66 2.73
C ARG A 211 13.69 -17.10 3.98
N GLY A 212 13.56 -16.30 5.04
CA GLY A 212 14.23 -16.56 6.32
C GLY A 212 15.72 -16.27 6.36
N LYS A 213 16.36 -15.96 5.21
CA LYS A 213 17.81 -15.72 5.08
C LYS A 213 18.25 -14.26 5.23
N GLY A 214 17.34 -13.34 5.57
CA GLY A 214 17.67 -11.94 5.83
C GLY A 214 17.50 -11.00 4.63
N VAL A 215 17.22 -11.50 3.42
CA VAL A 215 17.06 -10.70 2.19
C VAL A 215 16.02 -9.58 2.35
N TYR A 216 14.83 -9.92 2.85
CA TYR A 216 13.77 -8.93 3.09
C TYR A 216 14.20 -7.83 4.07
N ARG A 217 14.91 -8.18 5.15
CA ARG A 217 15.43 -7.22 6.14
C ARG A 217 16.44 -6.27 5.50
N ALA A 218 17.30 -6.78 4.63
CA ALA A 218 18.28 -5.96 3.91
C ALA A 218 17.58 -4.95 2.99
N LEU A 219 16.55 -5.37 2.25
CA LEU A 219 15.75 -4.47 1.43
C LEU A 219 15.01 -3.41 2.26
N VAL A 220 14.51 -3.74 3.46
CA VAL A 220 13.92 -2.74 4.37
C VAL A 220 14.95 -1.72 4.80
N ALA A 221 16.14 -2.15 5.24
CA ALA A 221 17.21 -1.25 5.69
C ALA A 221 17.73 -0.37 4.55
N THR A 222 17.89 -0.91 3.34
CA THR A 222 18.32 -0.13 2.16
C THR A 222 17.33 1.00 1.86
N ARG A 223 16.02 0.71 1.94
CA ARG A 223 14.98 1.72 1.73
C ARG A 223 14.91 2.73 2.87
N ALA A 224 15.11 2.28 4.11
CA ALA A 224 15.20 3.16 5.28
C ALA A 224 16.38 4.14 5.15
N ALA A 225 17.55 3.65 4.72
CA ALA A 225 18.72 4.49 4.48
C ALA A 225 18.47 5.56 3.41
N LEU A 226 17.78 5.22 2.32
CA LEU A 226 17.41 6.21 1.31
C LEU A 226 16.42 7.25 1.86
N ALA A 227 15.41 6.84 2.63
CA ALA A 227 14.45 7.75 3.24
C ALA A 227 15.13 8.70 4.23
N ALA A 228 15.99 8.17 5.12
CA ALA A 228 16.79 8.97 6.05
C ALA A 228 17.70 9.99 5.33
N ALA A 229 18.37 9.56 4.26
CA ALA A 229 19.23 10.44 3.45
C ALA A 229 18.46 11.59 2.77
N ARG A 230 17.13 11.41 2.59
CA ARG A 230 16.22 12.45 2.07
C ARG A 230 15.52 13.24 3.17
N GLY A 231 15.84 13.01 4.44
CA GLY A 231 15.21 13.70 5.58
C GLY A 231 13.79 13.24 5.88
N VAL A 232 13.33 12.10 5.35
CA VAL A 232 12.00 11.53 5.64
C VAL A 232 12.08 10.72 6.94
N PRO A 233 11.39 11.14 8.03
CA PRO A 233 11.56 10.54 9.35
C PRO A 233 10.83 9.20 9.52
N TYR A 234 9.81 8.90 8.71
CA TYR A 234 8.97 7.73 8.91
C TYR A 234 8.82 6.86 7.67
N LEU A 235 8.91 5.55 7.86
CA LEU A 235 8.45 4.56 6.89
C LEU A 235 7.10 4.01 7.30
N GLN A 236 6.16 3.98 6.35
CA GLN A 236 4.82 3.40 6.53
C GLN A 236 4.69 2.14 5.67
N VAL A 237 3.97 1.15 6.17
CA VAL A 237 3.59 -0.05 5.41
C VAL A 237 2.27 -0.60 5.90
N ASP A 238 1.42 -1.03 4.96
CA ASP A 238 0.29 -1.91 5.24
C ASP A 238 0.84 -3.35 5.15
N ALA A 239 1.01 -3.97 6.29
CA ALA A 239 1.74 -5.22 6.42
C ALA A 239 0.78 -6.40 6.51
N SER A 240 0.98 -7.39 5.65
CA SER A 240 0.30 -8.68 5.75
C SER A 240 0.65 -9.42 7.05
N ASN A 241 -0.11 -10.46 7.36
CA ASN A 241 0.14 -11.32 8.51
C ASN A 241 1.54 -11.98 8.49
N ASP A 242 2.12 -12.16 7.29
CA ASP A 242 3.46 -12.75 7.14
C ASP A 242 4.56 -11.71 7.41
N SER A 243 4.39 -10.48 6.94
CA SER A 243 5.41 -9.42 7.05
C SER A 243 5.36 -8.65 8.37
N ALA A 244 4.19 -8.47 8.97
CA ALA A 244 4.02 -7.70 10.20
C ALA A 244 4.89 -8.18 11.38
N PRO A 245 5.03 -9.51 11.66
CA PRO A 245 5.91 -9.98 12.72
C PRO A 245 7.39 -9.66 12.45
N ILE A 246 7.82 -9.65 11.18
CA ILE A 246 9.19 -9.34 10.79
C ILE A 246 9.46 -7.85 11.03
N LEU A 247 8.57 -6.99 10.54
CA LEU A 247 8.68 -5.54 10.66
C LEU A 247 8.64 -5.07 12.12
N ARG A 248 7.78 -5.68 12.97
CA ARG A 248 7.77 -5.39 14.42
C ARG A 248 9.11 -5.70 15.08
N ARG A 249 9.77 -6.81 14.70
CA ARG A 249 11.12 -7.13 15.20
C ARG A 249 12.21 -6.17 14.70
N LEU A 250 11.96 -5.46 13.60
CA LEU A 250 12.84 -4.41 13.09
C LEU A 250 12.61 -3.04 13.76
N GLY A 251 11.58 -2.90 14.61
CA GLY A 251 11.29 -1.66 15.32
C GLY A 251 10.05 -0.92 14.83
N PHE A 252 9.33 -1.46 13.85
CA PHE A 252 8.06 -0.87 13.44
C PHE A 252 6.99 -1.02 14.51
N ARG A 253 6.18 0.01 14.68
CA ARG A 253 5.05 0.06 15.61
C ARG A 253 3.73 -0.08 14.86
N ALA A 254 2.85 -0.92 15.37
CA ALA A 254 1.49 -1.01 14.87
C ALA A 254 0.67 0.16 15.39
N VAL A 255 0.08 0.94 14.48
CA VAL A 255 -0.72 2.12 14.84
C VAL A 255 -2.21 1.89 14.62
N THR A 256 -2.58 1.12 13.59
CA THR A 256 -3.96 0.73 13.29
C THR A 256 -3.96 -0.49 12.37
N THR A 257 -5.14 -0.90 11.95
CA THR A 257 -5.31 -1.88 10.85
C THR A 257 -5.91 -1.19 9.63
N THR A 258 -5.80 -1.84 8.47
CA THR A 258 -6.52 -1.44 7.27
C THR A 258 -7.14 -2.66 6.60
N THR A 259 -8.32 -2.47 6.01
CA THR A 259 -9.03 -3.52 5.28
C THR A 259 -9.54 -2.91 3.98
N PRO A 260 -9.11 -3.42 2.82
CA PRO A 260 -9.70 -3.07 1.54
C PRO A 260 -11.13 -3.62 1.46
N TYR A 261 -12.10 -2.78 1.13
CA TYR A 261 -13.45 -3.19 0.76
C TYR A 261 -13.60 -3.01 -0.74
N VAL A 262 -13.75 -4.09 -1.47
CA VAL A 262 -13.71 -4.09 -2.93
C VAL A 262 -15.08 -4.38 -3.51
N TRP A 263 -15.48 -3.59 -4.49
CA TRP A 263 -16.62 -3.86 -5.35
C TRP A 263 -16.15 -3.96 -6.81
N SER A 264 -16.76 -4.86 -7.58
CA SER A 264 -16.48 -5.04 -9.02
C SER A 264 -17.78 -5.33 -9.76
N PRO A 265 -18.00 -4.76 -10.97
CA PRO A 265 -19.15 -5.07 -11.81
C PRO A 265 -19.27 -6.57 -12.13
N ASP A 266 -18.16 -7.24 -12.42
CA ASP A 266 -18.15 -8.68 -12.75
C ASP A 266 -18.61 -9.57 -11.58
N ARG A 267 -18.35 -9.17 -10.33
CA ARG A 267 -18.84 -9.87 -9.14
C ARG A 267 -20.32 -9.61 -8.88
N ALA A 268 -20.82 -8.44 -9.24
CA ALA A 268 -22.23 -8.09 -9.11
C ALA A 268 -23.09 -8.96 -10.05
N ASP A 269 -22.64 -9.18 -11.26
CA ASP A 269 -23.31 -10.05 -12.23
C ASP A 269 -23.32 -11.52 -11.80
N GLN A 270 -22.23 -12.02 -11.17
CA GLN A 270 -22.19 -13.39 -10.62
C GLN A 270 -23.11 -13.59 -9.40
N ALA A 271 -23.32 -12.56 -8.58
CA ALA A 271 -24.25 -12.62 -7.45
C ALA A 271 -25.72 -12.57 -7.91
N ALA A 272 -26.02 -11.90 -9.03
CA ALA A 272 -27.34 -11.80 -9.63
C ALA A 272 -27.76 -13.10 -10.36
N VAL A 273 -26.80 -13.95 -10.73
CA VAL A 273 -27.02 -15.22 -11.49
C VAL A 273 -27.16 -16.45 -10.56
N ARG A 274 -27.08 -16.33 -9.23
CA ARG A 274 -27.37 -17.45 -8.34
C ARG A 274 -28.91 -17.58 -8.17
N PRO A 275 -29.58 -18.56 -8.81
CA PRO A 275 -30.97 -18.89 -8.48
C PRO A 275 -31.00 -19.51 -7.07
N GLU A 276 -32.08 -19.24 -6.38
CA GLU A 276 -32.48 -19.83 -5.09
C GLU A 276 -32.43 -21.36 -5.09
#